data_81bf701651f68b0a4dd4f5c105d62b4c
#
_entry.id   81bf701651f68b0a4dd4f5c105d62b4c
#
_cell.length_a   1.000
_cell.length_b   1.000
_cell.length_c   1.000
_cell.angle_alpha   90.00
_cell.angle_beta   90.00
_cell.angle_gamma   90.00
#
_symmetry.space_group_name_H-M   'P 1'
#
loop_
_entity.id
_entity.type
_entity.pdbx_description
1 polymer ?
#
loop_
_entity_poly.entity_id
_entity_poly.type
_entity_poly.pdbx_seq_one_letter_code
_entity_poly.pdbx_strand_id
1 'polypeptide(L)'
;MAFANYPMATDEKDHRLFVVTRYPARLLVFNTDTGSIVQKLPAVGDCDDVFFDAKRKRIYASGGEGAISVFEQKDPDHYSGAGRIPTVKGARTSFFSADLDRFFLAVRRQGSQPAAIKVFAPVD
;
A
#
# COMPACT_ATOMS: atom_id res chain seq x y z
N MET A 1 13.79 -0.59 15.03
CA MET A 1 12.44 -0.82 15.58
C MET A 1 11.45 0.13 14.92
N ALA A 2 10.30 -0.38 14.54
CA ALA A 2 9.25 0.42 13.90
C ALA A 2 8.16 0.78 14.89
N PHE A 3 7.51 1.93 14.69
CA PHE A 3 6.49 2.45 15.58
C PHE A 3 5.19 2.76 14.87
N ALA A 4 4.11 2.79 15.63
CA ALA A 4 2.76 3.20 15.27
C ALA A 4 2.07 2.24 14.31
N ASN A 5 0.90 2.62 13.83
CA ASN A 5 -0.01 1.77 13.08
C ASN A 5 0.65 1.01 11.92
N TYR A 6 0.30 -0.27 11.82
CA TYR A 6 0.84 -1.13 10.78
C TYR A 6 -0.31 -1.71 9.98
N PRO A 7 -0.69 -1.08 8.86
CA PRO A 7 -1.68 -1.69 7.98
C PRO A 7 -1.13 -2.97 7.38
N MET A 8 -2.01 -3.92 7.13
CA MET A 8 -1.64 -5.25 6.67
C MET A 8 -2.52 -5.70 5.53
N ALA A 9 -1.94 -6.52 4.65
CA ALA A 9 -2.65 -7.22 3.60
C ALA A 9 -2.01 -8.58 3.38
N THR A 10 -2.71 -9.50 2.75
CA THR A 10 -2.20 -10.85 2.55
C THR A 10 -2.27 -11.28 1.10
N ASP A 11 -1.31 -12.10 0.71
CA ASP A 11 -1.40 -12.99 -0.42
C ASP A 11 -1.58 -14.39 0.17
N GLU A 12 -2.83 -14.80 0.35
CA GLU A 12 -3.15 -16.06 1.01
C GLU A 12 -2.67 -17.26 0.23
N LYS A 13 -2.78 -17.20 -1.10
CA LYS A 13 -2.38 -18.29 -1.98
C LYS A 13 -0.91 -18.66 -1.79
N ASP A 14 -0.05 -17.66 -1.68
CA ASP A 14 1.40 -17.86 -1.58
C ASP A 14 1.93 -17.70 -0.16
N HIS A 15 1.05 -17.58 0.83
CA HIS A 15 1.39 -17.49 2.26
C HIS A 15 2.31 -16.31 2.57
N ARG A 16 1.92 -15.12 2.11
CA ARG A 16 2.67 -13.89 2.37
C ARG A 16 1.82 -12.85 3.09
N LEU A 17 2.46 -12.13 4.00
CA LEU A 17 1.85 -11.02 4.72
C LEU A 17 2.65 -9.76 4.41
N PHE A 18 1.93 -8.71 4.05
CA PHE A 18 2.49 -7.41 3.75
C PHE A 18 2.15 -6.44 4.87
N VAL A 19 3.16 -5.82 5.44
CA VAL A 19 3.01 -4.84 6.52
C VAL A 19 3.74 -3.58 6.12
N VAL A 20 3.10 -2.42 6.26
CA VAL A 20 3.77 -1.15 6.04
C VAL A 20 4.00 -0.47 7.38
N THR A 21 5.25 -0.16 7.68
CA THR A 21 5.60 0.52 8.93
C THR A 21 5.69 2.02 8.70
N ARG A 22 5.52 2.79 9.78
CA ARG A 22 5.60 4.26 9.71
C ARG A 22 7.01 4.79 9.87
N TYR A 23 7.73 4.27 10.84
CA TYR A 23 9.07 4.70 11.17
C TYR A 23 9.95 3.48 11.41
N PRO A 24 10.90 3.21 10.53
CA PRO A 24 11.02 3.80 9.20
C PRO A 24 9.87 3.38 8.29
N ALA A 25 9.60 4.20 7.26
CA ALA A 25 8.52 3.91 6.30
C ALA A 25 8.98 2.81 5.34
N ARG A 26 8.48 1.62 5.56
CA ARG A 26 8.90 0.44 4.79
C ARG A 26 7.77 -0.54 4.57
N LEU A 27 7.80 -1.21 3.43
CA LEU A 27 7.04 -2.43 3.20
C LEU A 27 7.87 -3.60 3.72
N LEU A 28 7.28 -4.40 4.59
CA LEU A 28 7.86 -5.66 5.07
C LEU A 28 7.04 -6.80 4.50
N VAL A 29 7.73 -7.77 3.90
CA VAL A 29 7.09 -8.98 3.38
C VAL A 29 7.48 -10.15 4.28
N PHE A 30 6.48 -10.83 4.85
CA PHE A 30 6.68 -11.98 5.74
C PHE A 30 6.22 -13.26 5.07
N ASN A 31 6.94 -14.33 5.34
CA ASN A 31 6.47 -15.68 5.09
C ASN A 31 5.59 -16.09 6.27
N THR A 32 4.31 -16.36 6.04
CA THR A 32 3.38 -16.68 7.15
C THR A 32 3.59 -18.04 7.74
N ASP A 33 4.24 -18.97 7.04
CA ASP A 33 4.54 -20.30 7.56
C ASP A 33 5.67 -20.28 8.58
N THR A 34 6.66 -19.42 8.37
CA THR A 34 7.86 -19.36 9.20
C THR A 34 7.94 -18.14 10.10
N GLY A 35 7.19 -17.09 9.77
CA GLY A 35 7.29 -15.79 10.44
C GLY A 35 8.51 -14.98 10.07
N SER A 36 9.33 -15.45 9.13
CA SER A 36 10.54 -14.73 8.73
C SER A 36 10.23 -13.60 7.75
N ILE A 37 11.08 -12.57 7.78
CA ILE A 37 11.02 -11.48 6.82
C ILE A 37 11.68 -11.92 5.53
N VAL A 38 10.95 -11.85 4.43
CA VAL A 38 11.43 -12.22 3.10
C VAL A 38 12.15 -11.06 2.45
N GLN A 39 11.59 -9.85 2.59
CA GLN A 39 12.13 -8.64 1.96
C GLN A 39 11.63 -7.39 2.66
N LYS A 40 12.43 -6.32 2.56
CA LYS A 40 12.08 -4.97 3.04
C LYS A 40 12.31 -3.99 1.91
N LEU A 41 11.36 -3.06 1.71
CA LEU A 41 11.47 -2.01 0.68
C LEU A 41 11.05 -0.67 1.26
N PRO A 42 11.62 0.44 0.76
CA PRO A 42 11.12 1.77 1.13
C PRO A 42 9.66 1.94 0.71
N ALA A 43 8.88 2.61 1.53
CA ALA A 43 7.47 2.88 1.25
C ALA A 43 7.13 4.34 1.54
N VAL A 44 5.93 4.75 1.13
CA VAL A 44 5.42 6.08 1.46
C VAL A 44 5.27 6.22 2.97
N GLY A 45 5.58 7.40 3.50
CA GLY A 45 5.42 7.69 4.92
C GLY A 45 3.98 7.93 5.33
N ASP A 46 3.70 7.73 6.60
CA ASP A 46 2.38 7.94 7.20
C ASP A 46 1.31 7.08 6.53
N CYS A 47 1.61 5.80 6.34
CA CYS A 47 0.72 4.87 5.66
C CYS A 47 -0.36 4.34 6.61
N ASP A 48 -1.62 4.40 6.17
CA ASP A 48 -2.77 3.87 6.90
C ASP A 48 -3.30 2.58 6.29
N ASP A 49 -3.19 2.41 4.98
CA ASP A 49 -3.81 1.30 4.29
C ASP A 49 -2.88 0.69 3.24
N VAL A 50 -2.92 -0.63 3.15
CA VAL A 50 -2.18 -1.38 2.16
C VAL A 50 -3.10 -2.48 1.60
N PHE A 51 -2.97 -2.76 0.30
CA PHE A 51 -3.80 -3.75 -0.39
C PHE A 51 -2.97 -4.57 -1.35
N PHE A 52 -3.35 -5.84 -1.50
CA PHE A 52 -2.75 -6.72 -2.50
C PHE A 52 -3.73 -6.92 -3.67
N ASP A 53 -3.28 -6.55 -4.85
CA ASP A 53 -3.99 -6.78 -6.11
C ASP A 53 -3.49 -8.10 -6.68
N ALA A 54 -4.23 -9.17 -6.42
CA ALA A 54 -3.81 -10.52 -6.81
C ALA A 54 -3.81 -10.71 -8.34
N LYS A 55 -4.71 -10.01 -9.03
CA LYS A 55 -4.80 -10.10 -10.48
C LYS A 55 -3.55 -9.58 -11.18
N ARG A 56 -3.01 -8.47 -10.68
CA ARG A 56 -1.82 -7.82 -11.26
C ARG A 56 -0.55 -8.11 -10.50
N LYS A 57 -0.66 -8.78 -9.37
CA LYS A 57 0.46 -9.05 -8.45
C LYS A 57 1.14 -7.75 -8.03
N ARG A 58 0.34 -6.81 -7.57
CA ARG A 58 0.79 -5.50 -7.09
C ARG A 58 0.34 -5.25 -5.68
N ILE A 59 1.12 -4.42 -4.99
CA ILE A 59 0.79 -3.96 -3.64
C ILE A 59 0.62 -2.45 -3.71
N TYR A 60 -0.46 -1.92 -3.17
CA TYR A 60 -0.75 -0.48 -3.12
C TYR A 60 -0.78 -0.02 -1.68
N ALA A 61 -0.04 1.05 -1.38
CA ALA A 61 0.02 1.61 -0.04
C ALA A 61 -0.19 3.12 -0.10
N SER A 62 -1.25 3.60 0.57
CA SER A 62 -1.55 5.04 0.60
C SER A 62 -0.99 5.67 1.87
N GLY A 63 -0.29 6.77 1.72
CA GLY A 63 0.36 7.44 2.84
C GLY A 63 0.09 8.94 2.88
N GLY A 64 0.05 9.47 4.09
CA GLY A 64 -0.22 10.88 4.35
C GLY A 64 0.88 11.83 3.89
N GLU A 65 2.04 11.31 3.50
CA GLU A 65 3.06 12.10 2.81
C GLU A 65 2.58 12.65 1.48
N GLY A 66 1.53 12.06 0.90
CA GLY A 66 0.95 12.54 -0.34
C GLY A 66 1.26 11.66 -1.54
N ALA A 67 1.29 10.36 -1.36
CA ALA A 67 1.54 9.42 -2.45
C ALA A 67 0.91 8.06 -2.20
N ILE A 68 0.72 7.32 -3.28
CA ILE A 68 0.44 5.88 -3.25
C ILE A 68 1.71 5.20 -3.73
N SER A 69 2.32 4.38 -2.88
CA SER A 69 3.43 3.51 -3.28
C SER A 69 2.89 2.28 -3.98
N VAL A 70 3.49 1.92 -5.10
CA VAL A 70 3.13 0.72 -5.86
C VAL A 70 4.33 -0.21 -5.90
N PHE A 71 4.09 -1.47 -5.56
CA PHE A 71 5.12 -2.51 -5.60
C PHE A 71 4.65 -3.63 -6.50
N GLU A 72 5.59 -4.32 -7.13
CA GLU A 72 5.32 -5.51 -7.94
C GLU A 72 5.87 -6.75 -7.25
N GLN A 73 5.06 -7.80 -7.23
CA GLN A 73 5.46 -9.13 -6.81
C GLN A 73 5.92 -9.89 -8.06
N LYS A 74 7.21 -10.17 -8.15
CA LYS A 74 7.75 -11.00 -9.25
C LYS A 74 7.47 -12.47 -8.98
N ASP A 75 7.71 -12.88 -7.75
CA ASP A 75 7.38 -14.17 -7.20
C ASP A 75 7.20 -13.97 -5.69
N PRO A 76 6.77 -15.00 -4.93
CA PRO A 76 6.50 -14.81 -3.49
C PRO A 76 7.69 -14.29 -2.68
N ASP A 77 8.91 -14.46 -3.14
CA ASP A 77 10.11 -14.05 -2.42
C ASP A 77 10.79 -12.79 -2.98
N HIS A 78 10.32 -12.26 -4.13
CA HIS A 78 10.96 -11.13 -4.79
C HIS A 78 9.98 -10.03 -5.16
N TYR A 79 10.22 -8.84 -4.63
CA TYR A 79 9.37 -7.65 -4.81
C TYR A 79 10.23 -6.47 -5.22
N SER A 80 9.64 -5.55 -5.98
CA SER A 80 10.31 -4.32 -6.38
C SER A 80 9.36 -3.15 -6.34
N GLY A 81 9.92 -1.95 -6.14
CA GLY A 81 9.14 -0.73 -6.27
C GLY A 81 8.76 -0.51 -7.72
N ALA A 82 7.48 -0.23 -7.97
CA ALA A 82 6.95 0.04 -9.30
C ALA A 82 6.60 1.51 -9.51
N GLY A 83 6.85 2.36 -8.51
CA GLY A 83 6.66 3.79 -8.59
C GLY A 83 5.80 4.35 -7.48
N ARG A 84 5.63 5.66 -7.54
CA ARG A 84 4.77 6.41 -6.63
C ARG A 84 3.81 7.25 -7.45
N ILE A 85 2.56 7.25 -7.04
CA ILE A 85 1.54 8.10 -7.63
C ILE A 85 1.33 9.28 -6.69
N PRO A 86 1.67 10.53 -7.11
CA PRO A 86 1.44 11.69 -6.26
C PRO A 86 -0.04 11.87 -5.98
N THR A 87 -0.36 12.18 -4.73
CA THR A 87 -1.74 12.41 -4.30
C THR A 87 -1.83 13.75 -3.58
N VAL A 88 -2.39 13.76 -2.38
CA VAL A 88 -2.54 14.97 -1.59
C VAL A 88 -2.00 14.71 -0.18
N LYS A 89 -1.18 15.61 0.32
CA LYS A 89 -0.64 15.49 1.68
C LYS A 89 -1.78 15.35 2.70
N GLY A 90 -1.66 14.36 3.57
CA GLY A 90 -2.69 14.05 4.55
C GLY A 90 -3.73 13.03 4.08
N ALA A 91 -3.77 12.70 2.80
CA ALA A 91 -4.70 11.70 2.26
C ALA A 91 -4.07 10.31 2.42
N ARG A 92 -4.50 9.59 3.45
CA ARG A 92 -3.91 8.30 3.81
C ARG A 92 -4.92 7.15 3.82
N THR A 93 -6.20 7.45 3.93
CA THR A 93 -7.25 6.43 4.01
C THR A 93 -7.73 6.07 2.61
N SER A 94 -7.72 4.78 2.31
CA SER A 94 -8.04 4.31 0.97
C SER A 94 -8.73 2.96 1.01
N PHE A 95 -9.17 2.50 -0.15
CA PHE A 95 -9.74 1.17 -0.32
C PHE A 95 -9.53 0.69 -1.75
N PHE A 96 -9.02 -0.51 -1.89
CA PHE A 96 -8.93 -1.19 -3.19
C PHE A 96 -10.02 -2.25 -3.28
N SER A 97 -10.86 -2.17 -4.31
CA SER A 97 -11.88 -3.17 -4.60
C SER A 97 -11.44 -3.99 -5.80
N ALA A 98 -11.18 -5.28 -5.57
CA ALA A 98 -10.85 -6.20 -6.67
C ALA A 98 -12.05 -6.39 -7.60
N ASP A 99 -13.26 -6.43 -7.04
CA ASP A 99 -14.49 -6.62 -7.82
C ASP A 99 -14.76 -5.44 -8.76
N LEU A 100 -14.58 -4.21 -8.26
CA LEU A 100 -14.78 -3.01 -9.07
C LEU A 100 -13.53 -2.67 -9.90
N ASP A 101 -12.41 -3.26 -9.56
CA ASP A 101 -11.12 -2.99 -10.19
C ASP A 101 -10.77 -1.50 -10.11
N ARG A 102 -10.92 -0.94 -8.90
CA ARG A 102 -10.70 0.49 -8.64
C ARG A 102 -10.06 0.70 -7.28
N PHE A 103 -9.23 1.73 -7.21
CA PHE A 103 -8.62 2.21 -5.98
C PHE A 103 -9.25 3.54 -5.61
N PHE A 104 -9.74 3.66 -4.38
CA PHE A 104 -10.42 4.86 -3.87
C PHE A 104 -9.54 5.50 -2.81
N LEU A 105 -9.35 6.82 -2.88
CA LEU A 105 -8.59 7.57 -1.91
C LEU A 105 -9.45 8.69 -1.33
N ALA A 106 -9.61 8.70 -0.01
CA ALA A 106 -10.34 9.76 0.67
C ALA A 106 -9.43 10.97 0.86
N VAL A 107 -9.88 12.11 0.33
CA VAL A 107 -9.18 13.39 0.47
C VAL A 107 -10.05 14.32 1.30
N ARG A 108 -9.57 14.68 2.48
CA ARG A 108 -10.29 15.60 3.36
C ARG A 108 -10.24 17.02 2.82
N ARG A 109 -11.17 17.85 3.27
CA ARG A 109 -11.19 19.25 2.92
C ARG A 109 -9.88 19.94 3.35
N GLN A 110 -9.34 20.75 2.43
CA GLN A 110 -8.14 21.55 2.69
C GLN A 110 -8.34 22.97 2.17
N GLY A 111 -8.44 23.95 3.08
CA GLY A 111 -8.69 25.33 2.71
C GLY A 111 -10.01 25.46 1.93
N SER A 112 -9.94 26.00 0.72
CA SER A 112 -11.09 26.15 -0.17
C SER A 112 -11.39 24.92 -1.00
N GLN A 113 -10.51 23.90 -0.97
CA GLN A 113 -10.72 22.64 -1.68
C GLN A 113 -11.65 21.74 -0.88
N PRO A 114 -12.82 21.35 -1.43
CA PRO A 114 -13.74 20.47 -0.71
C PRO A 114 -13.18 19.06 -0.55
N ALA A 115 -13.74 18.32 0.40
CA ALA A 115 -13.46 16.91 0.56
C ALA A 115 -13.87 16.15 -0.72
N ALA A 116 -13.14 15.11 -1.06
CA ALA A 116 -13.39 14.34 -2.27
C ALA A 116 -12.96 12.89 -2.12
N ILE A 117 -13.50 12.04 -2.96
CA ILE A 117 -12.98 10.69 -3.15
C ILE A 117 -12.34 10.65 -4.54
N LYS A 118 -11.03 10.43 -4.57
CA LYS A 118 -10.33 10.24 -5.85
C LYS A 118 -10.40 8.77 -6.23
N VAL A 119 -10.68 8.51 -7.50
CA VAL A 119 -10.83 7.15 -8.02
C VAL A 119 -9.72 6.91 -9.04
N PHE A 120 -8.98 5.82 -8.83
CA PHE A 120 -7.90 5.42 -9.73
C PHE A 120 -8.25 4.09 -10.37
N ALA A 121 -8.01 3.98 -11.67
CA ALA A 121 -8.17 2.74 -12.41
C ALA A 121 -6.78 2.13 -12.61
N PRO A 122 -6.47 0.98 -12.00
CA PRO A 122 -5.21 0.32 -12.25
C PRO A 122 -5.06 -0.03 -13.72
N VAL A 123 -3.86 0.13 -14.26
CA VAL A 123 -3.55 -0.26 -15.64
C VAL A 123 -2.65 -1.49 -15.62
N ASP A 124 -2.81 -2.32 -16.62
CA ASP A 124 -2.04 -3.57 -16.73
C ASP A 124 -0.62 -3.33 -17.22
#